data_59cc019714645600337159327d53d124
#
_entry.id   59cc019714645600337159327d53d124
#
_cell.length_a   1.000
_cell.length_b   1.000
_cell.length_c   1.000
_cell.angle_alpha   90.00
_cell.angle_beta   90.00
_cell.angle_gamma   90.00
#
_symmetry.space_group_name_H-M   'P 1'
#
loop_
_entity.id
_entity.type
_entity.pdbx_description
1 polymer ?
#
loop_
_entity_poly.entity_id
_entity_poly.type
_entity_poly.pdbx_seq_one_letter_code
_entity_poly.pdbx_strand_id
1 'polypeptide(L)'
;MKKILKCVGIIILLMVAIIFTLIGIILFKMSASTGVGNEGVADYDCKIEIWEKPAGYSTELKLNHMNAKTNGNVIIQQILFASAILGDDYNDSEKTIDTFTYLYEIKGGYESETYEDKPYLIPYFAEESDIAIIVLPGGGFSFKSMDGSASEGRDVAVTLQENGINAFVLHYRSNPYEYPIPMLDLQRAVRYLKYHAEEYGINAEKIGLLGFSAGGYEIGYFINRLQGNNLFPEDYIPDNIDAVDDHIMAAAMIYPALSFNSNVPMLFALFDDDDVRNEETRKELLKQMDLKNYVEYSKDTPQFIAWSTKDSMVGVTETPAYIKAAKNIRSDITEVVVKGQDHGFGQEYYMKNYMIWLKEVIGE
;
A
#
# COMPACT_ATOMS: atom_id res chain seq x y z
N MET A 1 44.08 -9.85 -41.91
CA MET A 1 42.96 -8.88 -41.76
C MET A 1 41.58 -9.53 -41.88
N LYS A 2 41.19 -10.16 -43.00
CA LYS A 2 39.83 -10.75 -43.16
C LYS A 2 39.44 -11.82 -42.11
N LYS A 3 40.39 -12.66 -41.64
CA LYS A 3 40.10 -13.65 -40.56
C LYS A 3 39.85 -12.98 -39.20
N ILE A 4 40.60 -11.94 -38.86
CA ILE A 4 40.42 -11.20 -37.60
C ILE A 4 39.09 -10.47 -37.61
N LEU A 5 38.71 -9.83 -38.74
CA LEU A 5 37.40 -9.19 -38.86
C LEU A 5 36.22 -10.18 -38.70
N LYS A 6 36.36 -11.42 -39.23
CA LYS A 6 35.35 -12.47 -39.04
C LYS A 6 35.27 -12.91 -37.60
N CYS A 7 36.39 -13.10 -36.88
CA CYS A 7 36.39 -13.45 -35.48
C CYS A 7 35.76 -12.34 -34.61
N VAL A 8 36.07 -11.08 -34.86
CA VAL A 8 35.48 -9.94 -34.16
C VAL A 8 33.98 -9.88 -34.42
N GLY A 9 33.53 -10.08 -35.65
CA GLY A 9 32.11 -10.12 -35.98
C GLY A 9 31.34 -11.24 -35.26
N ILE A 10 31.94 -12.43 -35.14
CA ILE A 10 31.34 -13.55 -34.39
C ILE A 10 31.27 -13.25 -32.90
N ILE A 11 32.31 -12.65 -32.32
CA ILE A 11 32.32 -12.26 -30.90
C ILE A 11 31.21 -11.22 -30.59
N ILE A 12 31.08 -10.22 -31.47
CA ILE A 12 30.00 -9.22 -31.31
C ILE A 12 28.63 -9.88 -31.40
N LEU A 13 28.43 -10.78 -32.36
CA LEU A 13 27.16 -11.50 -32.52
C LEU A 13 26.82 -12.36 -31.30
N LEU A 14 27.81 -13.03 -30.71
CA LEU A 14 27.65 -13.80 -29.48
C LEU A 14 27.34 -12.92 -28.29
N MET A 15 28.00 -11.77 -28.14
CA MET A 15 27.69 -10.82 -27.08
C MET A 15 26.25 -10.28 -27.18
N VAL A 16 25.82 -9.93 -28.37
CA VAL A 16 24.44 -9.48 -28.65
C VAL A 16 23.45 -10.59 -28.30
N ALA A 17 23.70 -11.83 -28.70
CA ALA A 17 22.85 -12.96 -28.38
C ALA A 17 22.78 -13.20 -26.88
N ILE A 18 23.90 -13.10 -26.16
CA ILE A 18 23.93 -13.22 -24.67
C ILE A 18 23.10 -12.11 -24.03
N ILE A 19 23.25 -10.87 -24.49
CA ILE A 19 22.48 -9.72 -23.96
C ILE A 19 20.98 -9.95 -24.17
N PHE A 20 20.54 -10.34 -25.35
CA PHE A 20 19.13 -10.64 -25.61
C PHE A 20 18.61 -11.81 -24.79
N THR A 21 19.44 -12.84 -24.56
CA THR A 21 19.07 -13.96 -23.71
C THR A 21 18.90 -13.53 -22.25
N LEU A 22 19.82 -12.70 -21.73
CA LEU A 22 19.74 -12.16 -20.38
C LEU A 22 18.51 -11.25 -20.21
N ILE A 23 18.25 -10.38 -21.18
CA ILE A 23 17.03 -9.55 -21.20
C ILE A 23 15.79 -10.44 -21.21
N GLY A 24 15.76 -11.48 -22.04
CA GLY A 24 14.66 -12.43 -22.10
C GLY A 24 14.42 -13.16 -20.76
N ILE A 25 15.50 -13.56 -20.08
CA ILE A 25 15.41 -14.20 -18.76
C ILE A 25 14.89 -13.21 -17.69
N ILE A 26 15.37 -11.97 -17.73
CA ILE A 26 14.91 -10.91 -16.80
C ILE A 26 13.43 -10.65 -17.03
N LEU A 27 13.02 -10.41 -18.26
CA LEU A 27 11.63 -10.17 -18.62
C LEU A 27 10.73 -11.36 -18.27
N PHE A 28 11.19 -12.59 -18.48
CA PHE A 28 10.46 -13.79 -18.08
C PHE A 28 10.31 -13.90 -16.56
N LYS A 29 11.37 -13.62 -15.79
CA LYS A 29 11.29 -13.59 -14.32
C LYS A 29 10.38 -12.48 -13.83
N MET A 30 10.45 -11.29 -14.41
CA MET A 30 9.54 -10.19 -14.10
C MET A 30 8.09 -10.58 -14.43
N SER A 31 7.84 -11.16 -15.59
CA SER A 31 6.53 -11.67 -16.00
C SER A 31 6.00 -12.76 -15.07
N ALA A 32 6.86 -13.62 -14.56
CA ALA A 32 6.49 -14.66 -13.61
C ALA A 32 6.27 -14.13 -12.18
N SER A 33 6.91 -13.00 -11.84
CA SER A 33 6.81 -12.37 -10.52
C SER A 33 5.66 -11.35 -10.41
N THR A 34 5.18 -10.85 -11.53
CA THR A 34 3.99 -10.01 -11.62
C THR A 34 2.70 -10.84 -11.67
N GLY A 35 2.66 -11.97 -11.04
CA GLY A 35 1.44 -12.60 -10.59
C GLY A 35 0.74 -11.63 -9.66
N VAL A 36 0.29 -10.55 -10.26
CA VAL A 36 -0.51 -9.57 -9.60
C VAL A 36 -1.82 -10.20 -9.38
N GLY A 37 -2.24 -10.16 -8.33
CA GLY A 37 -3.55 -10.57 -8.07
C GLY A 37 -3.60 -11.04 -6.69
N ASN A 38 -4.72 -11.26 -6.34
CA ASN A 38 -5.11 -12.01 -5.20
C ASN A 38 -4.73 -13.50 -5.35
N GLU A 39 -3.79 -13.82 -6.27
CA GLU A 39 -3.16 -15.14 -6.32
C GLU A 39 -2.40 -15.33 -5.03
N GLY A 40 -2.99 -16.08 -4.12
CA GLY A 40 -2.45 -16.31 -2.80
C GLY A 40 -3.30 -15.75 -1.68
N VAL A 41 -4.31 -14.93 -1.95
CA VAL A 41 -5.42 -14.70 -1.01
C VAL A 41 -6.29 -15.95 -0.99
N ALA A 42 -5.63 -17.08 -1.15
CA ALA A 42 -6.24 -18.36 -1.07
C ALA A 42 -6.88 -18.54 0.30
N ASP A 43 -7.93 -19.23 0.31
CA ASP A 43 -8.55 -19.98 1.41
C ASP A 43 -7.89 -19.79 2.79
N TYR A 44 -8.00 -18.59 3.34
CA TYR A 44 -7.90 -18.50 4.77
C TYR A 44 -9.20 -18.98 5.36
N ASP A 45 -9.18 -20.14 5.97
CA ASP A 45 -10.32 -20.75 6.66
C ASP A 45 -10.95 -19.85 7.75
N CYS A 46 -10.37 -18.68 8.01
CA CYS A 46 -10.71 -17.81 9.11
C CYS A 46 -10.90 -16.32 8.71
N LYS A 47 -11.30 -16.04 7.47
CA LYS A 47 -11.64 -14.69 7.04
C LYS A 47 -12.76 -14.09 7.88
N ILE A 48 -12.58 -12.87 8.38
CA ILE A 48 -13.58 -12.07 9.05
C ILE A 48 -14.10 -11.03 8.08
N GLU A 49 -15.29 -11.20 7.52
CA GLU A 49 -15.96 -10.19 6.70
C GLU A 49 -16.38 -9.01 7.59
N ILE A 50 -15.95 -7.80 7.25
CA ILE A 50 -16.22 -6.60 8.05
C ILE A 50 -17.44 -5.83 7.59
N TRP A 51 -18.04 -6.23 6.46
CA TRP A 51 -19.24 -5.63 5.88
C TRP A 51 -20.23 -6.70 5.44
N GLU A 52 -21.49 -6.48 5.69
CA GLU A 52 -22.54 -7.23 4.99
C GLU A 52 -22.69 -6.72 3.54
N LYS A 53 -22.79 -5.40 3.39
CA LYS A 53 -22.79 -4.70 2.09
C LYS A 53 -21.81 -3.52 2.16
N PRO A 54 -20.64 -3.63 1.52
CA PRO A 54 -19.63 -2.58 1.58
C PRO A 54 -20.10 -1.24 1.01
N ALA A 55 -19.66 -0.13 1.62
CA ALA A 55 -19.79 1.19 1.03
C ALA A 55 -19.14 1.21 -0.36
N GLY A 56 -19.79 1.83 -1.36
CA GLY A 56 -19.32 1.83 -2.74
C GLY A 56 -19.32 0.47 -3.42
N TYR A 57 -20.09 -0.51 -2.91
CA TYR A 57 -20.29 -1.79 -3.59
C TYR A 57 -21.01 -1.58 -4.93
N SER A 58 -20.46 -2.15 -6.00
CA SER A 58 -21.06 -2.11 -7.31
C SER A 58 -20.94 -3.47 -8.00
N THR A 59 -22.07 -4.00 -8.47
CA THR A 59 -22.12 -5.18 -9.32
C THR A 59 -21.78 -4.87 -10.78
N GLU A 60 -21.66 -3.59 -11.13
CA GLU A 60 -21.39 -3.13 -12.49
C GLU A 60 -19.92 -2.78 -12.72
N LEU A 61 -19.10 -2.70 -11.65
CA LEU A 61 -17.68 -2.46 -11.76
C LEU A 61 -17.03 -3.59 -12.56
N LYS A 62 -16.61 -3.26 -13.77
CA LYS A 62 -15.70 -4.09 -14.53
C LYS A 62 -14.34 -3.92 -13.90
N LEU A 63 -14.04 -4.80 -12.97
CA LEU A 63 -12.76 -4.84 -12.32
C LEU A 63 -11.66 -5.03 -13.36
N ASN A 64 -10.85 -4.01 -13.55
CA ASN A 64 -9.69 -4.06 -14.41
C ASN A 64 -8.47 -4.41 -13.57
N HIS A 65 -7.76 -5.42 -14.00
CA HIS A 65 -6.61 -5.96 -13.29
C HIS A 65 -5.40 -5.88 -14.19
N MET A 66 -4.32 -5.49 -13.69
CA MET A 66 -3.05 -5.74 -14.33
C MET A 66 -2.75 -7.25 -14.26
N ASN A 67 -3.53 -8.05 -14.95
CA ASN A 67 -3.24 -9.48 -15.01
C ASN A 67 -2.20 -9.73 -16.10
N ALA A 68 -0.99 -9.91 -15.66
CA ALA A 68 0.13 -10.23 -16.50
C ALA A 68 -0.09 -11.46 -17.38
N LYS A 69 -0.89 -12.42 -16.95
CA LYS A 69 -1.12 -13.66 -17.67
C LYS A 69 -2.16 -13.54 -18.80
N THR A 70 -3.09 -12.59 -18.69
CA THR A 70 -4.18 -12.44 -19.67
C THR A 70 -3.91 -11.38 -20.72
N ASN A 71 -2.93 -10.50 -20.50
CA ASN A 71 -2.63 -9.43 -21.42
C ASN A 71 -1.30 -9.68 -22.13
N GLY A 72 -1.35 -9.99 -23.45
CA GLY A 72 -0.15 -10.20 -24.28
C GLY A 72 0.84 -9.02 -24.34
N ASN A 73 0.51 -7.88 -23.74
CA ASN A 73 1.33 -6.69 -23.67
C ASN A 73 2.11 -6.53 -22.36
N VAL A 74 2.11 -7.54 -21.48
CA VAL A 74 2.82 -7.50 -20.18
C VAL A 74 4.26 -7.06 -20.29
N ILE A 75 5.00 -7.59 -21.28
CA ILE A 75 6.41 -7.22 -21.49
C ILE A 75 6.54 -5.73 -21.79
N ILE A 76 5.64 -5.20 -22.61
CA ILE A 76 5.62 -3.77 -22.95
C ILE A 76 5.29 -2.94 -21.70
N GLN A 77 4.30 -3.34 -20.94
CA GLN A 77 3.94 -2.68 -19.68
C GLN A 77 5.11 -2.63 -18.70
N GLN A 78 5.82 -3.74 -18.53
CA GLN A 78 6.98 -3.81 -17.65
C GLN A 78 8.15 -2.94 -18.14
N ILE A 79 8.39 -2.90 -19.46
CA ILE A 79 9.41 -2.03 -20.04
C ILE A 79 9.05 -0.56 -19.82
N LEU A 80 7.78 -0.19 -20.02
CA LEU A 80 7.31 1.18 -19.82
C LEU A 80 7.39 1.57 -18.34
N PHE A 81 6.96 0.69 -17.44
CA PHE A 81 7.06 0.89 -16.00
C PHE A 81 8.52 1.06 -15.57
N ALA A 82 9.41 0.14 -15.99
CA ALA A 82 10.82 0.25 -15.69
C ALA A 82 11.46 1.51 -16.29
N SER A 83 11.06 1.93 -17.50
CA SER A 83 11.58 3.14 -18.11
C SER A 83 11.09 4.40 -17.41
N ALA A 84 9.89 4.40 -16.86
CA ALA A 84 9.36 5.49 -16.07
C ALA A 84 10.09 5.61 -14.73
N ILE A 85 10.32 4.48 -14.03
CA ILE A 85 11.05 4.45 -12.75
C ILE A 85 12.52 4.86 -12.92
N LEU A 86 13.18 4.46 -14.02
CA LEU A 86 14.59 4.75 -14.28
C LEU A 86 14.80 6.09 -14.99
N GLY A 87 13.73 6.76 -15.41
CA GLY A 87 13.81 8.05 -16.07
C GLY A 87 14.01 9.19 -15.07
N ASP A 88 14.84 10.18 -15.46
CA ASP A 88 15.02 11.41 -14.65
C ASP A 88 13.72 12.20 -14.47
N ASP A 89 12.70 11.90 -15.28
CA ASP A 89 11.40 12.56 -15.32
C ASP A 89 10.29 11.77 -14.62
N TYR A 90 10.63 10.87 -13.69
CA TYR A 90 9.65 10.03 -13.00
C TYR A 90 8.58 10.83 -12.24
N ASN A 91 8.94 12.02 -11.79
CA ASN A 91 8.07 12.88 -11.00
C ASN A 91 7.40 13.93 -11.87
N ASP A 92 6.09 13.87 -12.03
CA ASP A 92 5.20 14.90 -12.60
C ASP A 92 5.59 15.41 -14.00
N SER A 93 6.27 14.61 -14.83
CA SER A 93 6.48 14.97 -16.22
C SER A 93 5.33 14.45 -17.10
N GLU A 94 5.02 15.17 -18.19
CA GLU A 94 4.04 14.71 -19.19
C GLU A 94 4.35 13.30 -19.69
N LYS A 95 5.63 13.01 -19.92
CA LYS A 95 6.08 11.69 -20.37
C LYS A 95 5.78 10.60 -19.35
N THR A 96 5.94 10.87 -18.06
CA THR A 96 5.60 9.93 -16.98
C THR A 96 4.10 9.73 -16.92
N ILE A 97 3.32 10.80 -16.97
CA ILE A 97 1.86 10.74 -17.00
C ILE A 97 1.37 9.92 -18.19
N ASP A 98 1.86 10.20 -19.40
CA ASP A 98 1.49 9.43 -20.59
C ASP A 98 1.86 7.95 -20.48
N THR A 99 3.03 7.66 -19.90
CA THR A 99 3.50 6.28 -19.71
C THR A 99 2.61 5.54 -18.75
N PHE A 100 2.25 6.14 -17.63
CA PHE A 100 1.35 5.52 -16.65
C PHE A 100 -0.07 5.40 -17.16
N THR A 101 -0.58 6.38 -17.86
CA THR A 101 -1.85 6.31 -18.57
C THR A 101 -1.91 5.09 -19.46
N TYR A 102 -0.89 4.92 -20.32
CA TYR A 102 -0.81 3.75 -21.19
C TYR A 102 -0.81 2.43 -20.41
N LEU A 103 -0.07 2.35 -19.31
CA LEU A 103 -0.02 1.16 -18.46
C LEU A 103 -1.39 0.82 -17.86
N TYR A 104 -2.14 1.82 -17.41
CA TYR A 104 -3.47 1.64 -16.84
C TYR A 104 -4.56 1.40 -17.89
N GLU A 105 -4.45 2.00 -19.08
CA GLU A 105 -5.37 1.75 -20.20
C GLU A 105 -5.29 0.33 -20.77
N ILE A 106 -4.13 -0.32 -20.67
CA ILE A 106 -3.93 -1.70 -21.14
C ILE A 106 -4.42 -2.73 -20.10
N LYS A 107 -5.19 -2.35 -19.13
CA LYS A 107 -5.71 -3.24 -18.10
C LYS A 107 -6.57 -4.34 -18.74
N GLY A 108 -6.24 -5.60 -18.44
CA GLY A 108 -7.14 -6.71 -18.70
C GLY A 108 -8.36 -6.63 -17.78
N GLY A 109 -9.53 -6.96 -18.26
CA GLY A 109 -10.71 -7.05 -17.42
C GLY A 109 -10.61 -8.25 -16.46
N TYR A 110 -11.07 -8.06 -15.23
CA TYR A 110 -11.39 -9.17 -14.35
C TYR A 110 -12.69 -9.82 -14.78
N GLU A 111 -12.75 -11.09 -14.61
CA GLU A 111 -14.03 -11.73 -14.43
C GLU A 111 -14.47 -11.46 -12.99
N SER A 112 -15.69 -10.93 -12.84
CA SER A 112 -16.28 -10.58 -11.54
C SER A 112 -16.34 -11.75 -10.54
N GLU A 113 -16.12 -12.96 -11.02
CA GLU A 113 -16.13 -14.21 -10.26
C GLU A 113 -14.82 -14.44 -9.48
N THR A 114 -13.73 -13.74 -9.80
CA THR A 114 -12.40 -13.96 -9.20
C THR A 114 -12.00 -12.89 -8.19
N TYR A 115 -12.79 -11.84 -8.02
CA TYR A 115 -12.52 -10.76 -7.08
C TYR A 115 -13.69 -10.58 -6.10
N GLU A 116 -13.40 -10.75 -4.84
CA GLU A 116 -14.36 -10.44 -3.78
C GLU A 116 -14.38 -8.93 -3.53
N ASP A 117 -15.51 -8.30 -3.80
CA ASP A 117 -15.73 -6.87 -3.53
C ASP A 117 -15.84 -6.57 -2.03
N LYS A 118 -15.65 -7.56 -1.19
CA LYS A 118 -15.75 -7.43 0.25
C LYS A 118 -14.37 -7.40 0.89
N PRO A 119 -14.03 -6.31 1.59
CA PRO A 119 -12.85 -6.32 2.44
C PRO A 119 -13.04 -7.24 3.63
N TYR A 120 -11.93 -7.81 4.10
CA TYR A 120 -11.94 -8.74 5.23
C TYR A 120 -10.65 -8.65 6.04
N LEU A 121 -10.70 -9.17 7.25
CA LEU A 121 -9.54 -9.33 8.12
C LEU A 121 -9.11 -10.79 8.19
N ILE A 122 -7.81 -11.02 8.27
CA ILE A 122 -7.21 -12.32 8.58
C ILE A 122 -6.62 -12.24 9.98
N PRO A 123 -7.21 -12.95 10.97
CA PRO A 123 -6.77 -12.87 12.34
C PRO A 123 -5.57 -13.77 12.65
N TYR A 124 -4.70 -13.27 13.53
CA TYR A 124 -3.60 -14.00 14.15
C TYR A 124 -3.67 -13.72 15.65
N PHE A 125 -4.32 -14.60 16.39
CA PHE A 125 -4.53 -14.42 17.83
C PHE A 125 -3.31 -14.85 18.63
N ALA A 126 -2.86 -13.98 19.52
CA ALA A 126 -1.84 -14.27 20.53
C ALA A 126 -2.50 -14.80 21.81
N GLU A 127 -1.77 -15.60 22.58
CA GLU A 127 -2.23 -16.07 23.87
C GLU A 127 -2.27 -14.92 24.91
N GLU A 128 -3.38 -14.80 25.64
CA GLU A 128 -3.54 -13.86 26.77
C GLU A 128 -3.28 -12.38 26.46
N SER A 129 -3.54 -11.93 25.22
CA SER A 129 -3.35 -10.53 24.82
C SER A 129 -4.65 -9.80 24.59
N ASP A 130 -4.76 -8.60 25.14
CA ASP A 130 -5.87 -7.67 24.88
C ASP A 130 -5.53 -6.56 23.86
N ILE A 131 -4.30 -6.58 23.32
CA ILE A 131 -3.81 -5.62 22.32
C ILE A 131 -4.10 -6.15 20.92
N ALA A 132 -4.53 -5.28 20.00
CA ALA A 132 -4.75 -5.63 18.61
C ALA A 132 -4.07 -4.64 17.66
N ILE A 133 -3.40 -5.16 16.64
CA ILE A 133 -2.80 -4.36 15.57
C ILE A 133 -3.43 -4.76 14.23
N ILE A 134 -4.03 -3.80 13.54
CA ILE A 134 -4.44 -3.99 12.15
C ILE A 134 -3.23 -3.74 11.26
N VAL A 135 -2.88 -4.72 10.44
CA VAL A 135 -1.74 -4.67 9.52
C VAL A 135 -2.25 -4.37 8.11
N LEU A 136 -1.73 -3.32 7.50
CA LEU A 136 -2.10 -2.88 6.15
C LEU A 136 -0.93 -3.08 5.17
N PRO A 137 -0.95 -4.12 4.33
CA PRO A 137 0.05 -4.32 3.28
C PRO A 137 0.05 -3.19 2.25
N GLY A 138 1.20 -2.96 1.62
CA GLY A 138 1.34 -2.03 0.51
C GLY A 138 0.83 -2.56 -0.82
N GLY A 139 1.23 -1.91 -1.91
CA GLY A 139 0.87 -2.30 -3.28
C GLY A 139 0.43 -1.13 -4.16
N GLY A 140 0.69 0.12 -3.76
CA GLY A 140 0.41 1.33 -4.56
C GLY A 140 -1.07 1.52 -4.90
N PHE A 141 -1.98 0.96 -4.12
CA PHE A 141 -3.42 0.86 -4.38
C PHE A 141 -3.80 0.12 -5.68
N SER A 142 -2.83 -0.42 -6.41
CA SER A 142 -3.07 -1.18 -7.64
C SER A 142 -3.19 -2.68 -7.42
N PHE A 143 -2.58 -3.17 -6.34
CA PHE A 143 -2.64 -4.55 -5.86
C PHE A 143 -2.36 -4.55 -4.36
N LYS A 144 -2.36 -5.72 -3.74
CA LYS A 144 -2.02 -5.89 -2.33
C LYS A 144 -0.89 -6.88 -2.13
N SER A 145 0.09 -6.50 -1.34
CA SER A 145 1.21 -7.37 -0.94
C SER A 145 0.80 -8.29 0.22
N MET A 146 -0.35 -8.95 0.14
CA MET A 146 -0.83 -9.76 1.26
C MET A 146 -0.13 -11.09 1.38
N ASP A 147 -0.21 -11.88 0.31
CA ASP A 147 0.27 -13.25 0.31
C ASP A 147 1.46 -13.46 -0.61
N GLY A 148 1.47 -12.78 -1.74
CA GLY A 148 2.57 -12.83 -2.68
C GLY A 148 3.84 -12.24 -2.11
N SER A 149 3.70 -11.22 -1.26
CA SER A 149 4.75 -10.71 -0.39
C SER A 149 4.34 -10.96 1.05
N ALA A 150 4.62 -12.15 1.53
CA ALA A 150 4.39 -12.53 2.91
C ALA A 150 5.01 -11.53 3.91
N SER A 151 6.01 -10.74 3.47
CA SER A 151 6.77 -9.80 4.30
C SER A 151 5.97 -8.64 4.88
N GLU A 152 4.88 -8.19 4.24
CA GLU A 152 4.06 -7.05 4.71
C GLU A 152 2.74 -7.47 5.36
N GLY A 153 2.30 -8.70 5.12
CA GLY A 153 1.06 -9.24 5.67
C GLY A 153 1.33 -10.32 6.72
N ARG A 154 1.25 -11.59 6.28
CA ARG A 154 1.37 -12.77 7.14
C ARG A 154 2.62 -12.79 8.02
N ASP A 155 3.81 -12.50 7.46
CA ASP A 155 5.05 -12.62 8.22
C ASP A 155 5.15 -11.57 9.32
N VAL A 156 4.59 -10.38 9.09
CA VAL A 156 4.45 -9.34 10.12
C VAL A 156 3.45 -9.76 11.19
N ALA A 157 2.30 -10.27 10.78
CA ALA A 157 1.26 -10.71 11.70
C ALA A 157 1.74 -11.88 12.59
N VAL A 158 2.48 -12.84 12.02
CA VAL A 158 3.11 -13.93 12.76
C VAL A 158 4.13 -13.37 13.77
N THR A 159 4.98 -12.42 13.34
CA THR A 159 5.94 -11.79 14.26
C THR A 159 5.24 -11.09 15.42
N LEU A 160 4.14 -10.39 15.18
CA LEU A 160 3.34 -9.75 16.24
C LEU A 160 2.74 -10.80 17.17
N GLN A 161 2.13 -11.84 16.62
CA GLN A 161 1.54 -12.95 17.37
C GLN A 161 2.56 -13.63 18.29
N GLU A 162 3.76 -13.94 17.78
CA GLU A 162 4.86 -14.53 18.56
C GLU A 162 5.36 -13.61 19.68
N ASN A 163 5.13 -12.31 19.58
CA ASN A 163 5.45 -11.31 20.60
C ASN A 163 4.25 -10.96 21.51
N GLY A 164 3.19 -11.75 21.50
CA GLY A 164 2.05 -11.57 22.40
C GLY A 164 1.09 -10.45 21.97
N ILE A 165 0.97 -10.18 20.68
CA ILE A 165 0.09 -9.13 20.12
C ILE A 165 -0.86 -9.76 19.11
N ASN A 166 -2.17 -9.58 19.28
CA ASN A 166 -3.13 -9.97 18.26
C ASN A 166 -2.92 -9.12 17.00
N ALA A 167 -2.85 -9.76 15.85
CA ALA A 167 -2.72 -9.08 14.58
C ALA A 167 -3.87 -9.44 13.64
N PHE A 168 -4.32 -8.46 12.86
CA PHE A 168 -5.39 -8.60 11.89
C PHE A 168 -4.92 -8.00 10.57
N VAL A 169 -4.65 -8.85 9.57
CA VAL A 169 -4.22 -8.37 8.25
C VAL A 169 -5.44 -7.93 7.47
N LEU A 170 -5.51 -6.65 7.10
CA LEU A 170 -6.64 -6.10 6.36
C LEU A 170 -6.47 -6.30 4.86
N HIS A 171 -7.42 -6.98 4.26
CA HIS A 171 -7.62 -7.01 2.83
C HIS A 171 -8.57 -5.88 2.44
N TYR A 172 -8.03 -4.68 2.26
CA TYR A 172 -8.79 -3.52 1.78
C TYR A 172 -8.96 -3.56 0.26
N ARG A 173 -9.99 -2.90 -0.25
CA ARG A 173 -10.20 -2.77 -1.70
C ARG A 173 -9.16 -1.82 -2.31
N SER A 174 -8.66 -2.17 -3.46
CA SER A 174 -7.71 -1.37 -4.25
C SER A 174 -8.26 -1.16 -5.65
N ASN A 175 -7.54 -0.47 -6.55
CA ASN A 175 -8.00 -0.28 -7.93
C ASN A 175 -8.68 -1.55 -8.47
N PRO A 176 -9.87 -1.45 -9.06
CA PRO A 176 -10.50 -0.26 -9.61
C PRO A 176 -11.36 0.56 -8.63
N TYR A 177 -11.34 0.24 -7.37
CA TYR A 177 -12.00 1.06 -6.37
C TYR A 177 -11.20 2.33 -6.11
N GLU A 178 -11.85 3.46 -6.33
CA GLU A 178 -11.25 4.77 -6.21
C GLU A 178 -11.37 5.33 -4.78
N TYR A 179 -10.69 6.43 -4.54
CA TYR A 179 -10.85 7.22 -3.34
C TYR A 179 -12.32 7.65 -3.16
N PRO A 180 -12.91 7.55 -1.95
CA PRO A 180 -12.23 7.23 -0.69
C PRO A 180 -12.35 5.75 -0.26
N ILE A 181 -12.73 4.84 -1.14
CA ILE A 181 -13.12 3.47 -0.79
C ILE A 181 -12.06 2.69 0.01
N PRO A 182 -10.76 2.66 -0.36
CA PRO A 182 -9.75 1.98 0.44
C PRO A 182 -9.70 2.50 1.89
N MET A 183 -9.79 3.82 2.07
CA MET A 183 -9.76 4.48 3.38
C MET A 183 -10.98 4.14 4.25
N LEU A 184 -12.14 3.95 3.62
CA LEU A 184 -13.36 3.52 4.31
C LEU A 184 -13.26 2.07 4.79
N ASP A 185 -12.55 1.22 4.06
CA ASP A 185 -12.31 -0.17 4.48
C ASP A 185 -11.45 -0.23 5.74
N LEU A 186 -10.42 0.61 5.84
CA LEU A 186 -9.64 0.75 7.07
C LEU A 186 -10.50 1.28 8.23
N GLN A 187 -11.25 2.34 8.01
CA GLN A 187 -12.13 2.90 9.04
C GLN A 187 -13.13 1.85 9.54
N ARG A 188 -13.72 1.10 8.62
CA ARG A 188 -14.64 0.01 8.95
C ARG A 188 -13.94 -1.09 9.75
N ALA A 189 -12.72 -1.47 9.39
CA ALA A 189 -11.95 -2.48 10.11
C ALA A 189 -11.68 -2.06 11.57
N VAL A 190 -11.32 -0.80 11.81
CA VAL A 190 -11.15 -0.27 13.17
C VAL A 190 -12.47 -0.35 13.96
N ARG A 191 -13.56 0.17 13.39
CA ARG A 191 -14.89 0.16 14.03
C ARG A 191 -15.40 -1.26 14.27
N TYR A 192 -15.16 -2.16 13.33
CA TYR A 192 -15.57 -3.55 13.43
C TYR A 192 -14.86 -4.25 14.60
N LEU A 193 -13.54 -4.11 14.72
CA LEU A 193 -12.81 -4.70 15.84
C LEU A 193 -13.21 -4.09 17.18
N LYS A 194 -13.46 -2.79 17.24
CA LYS A 194 -13.98 -2.15 18.48
C LYS A 194 -15.37 -2.66 18.85
N TYR A 195 -16.25 -2.83 17.87
CA TYR A 195 -17.61 -3.33 18.09
C TYR A 195 -17.61 -4.78 18.61
N HIS A 196 -16.70 -5.61 18.10
CA HIS A 196 -16.55 -7.02 18.47
C HIS A 196 -15.42 -7.28 19.48
N ALA A 197 -14.95 -6.24 20.17
CA ALA A 197 -13.77 -6.35 21.04
C ALA A 197 -13.92 -7.44 22.13
N GLU A 198 -15.08 -7.54 22.76
CA GLU A 198 -15.37 -8.56 23.77
C GLU A 198 -15.34 -9.98 23.16
N GLU A 199 -15.88 -10.14 21.95
CA GLU A 199 -15.91 -11.43 21.24
C GLU A 199 -14.51 -11.95 20.94
N TYR A 200 -13.58 -11.04 20.56
CA TYR A 200 -12.20 -11.38 20.25
C TYR A 200 -11.24 -11.33 21.44
N GLY A 201 -11.73 -11.00 22.63
CA GLY A 201 -10.90 -10.88 23.83
C GLY A 201 -9.90 -9.72 23.77
N ILE A 202 -10.17 -8.70 22.97
CA ILE A 202 -9.31 -7.52 22.81
C ILE A 202 -9.91 -6.30 23.55
N ASN A 203 -9.06 -5.34 23.88
CA ASN A 203 -9.49 -4.07 24.44
C ASN A 203 -9.71 -3.04 23.31
N ALA A 204 -10.93 -2.52 23.19
CA ALA A 204 -11.30 -1.54 22.17
C ALA A 204 -10.40 -0.28 22.18
N GLU A 205 -9.82 0.07 23.33
CA GLU A 205 -8.89 1.21 23.46
C GLU A 205 -7.44 0.86 23.14
N LYS A 206 -7.12 -0.43 22.94
CA LYS A 206 -5.78 -0.92 22.62
C LYS A 206 -5.68 -1.42 21.18
N ILE A 207 -6.36 -0.77 20.26
CA ILE A 207 -6.27 -1.05 18.82
C ILE A 207 -5.30 -0.06 18.17
N GLY A 208 -4.25 -0.56 17.56
CA GLY A 208 -3.27 0.20 16.79
C GLY A 208 -3.22 -0.22 15.32
N LEU A 209 -2.51 0.56 14.52
CA LEU A 209 -2.34 0.31 13.09
C LEU A 209 -0.85 0.17 12.74
N LEU A 210 -0.55 -0.72 11.81
CA LEU A 210 0.80 -0.88 11.22
C LEU A 210 0.67 -1.07 9.71
N GLY A 211 1.19 -0.13 8.91
CA GLY A 211 1.02 -0.17 7.46
C GLY A 211 2.29 0.13 6.68
N PHE A 212 2.32 -0.39 5.46
CA PHE A 212 3.47 -0.41 4.58
C PHE A 212 3.18 0.36 3.29
N SER A 213 4.09 1.21 2.82
CA SER A 213 3.96 1.90 1.53
C SER A 213 2.60 2.58 1.36
N ALA A 214 1.74 2.10 0.44
CA ALA A 214 0.36 2.56 0.27
C ALA A 214 -0.50 2.31 1.52
N GLY A 215 -0.34 1.17 2.20
CA GLY A 215 -1.00 0.91 3.50
C GLY A 215 -0.54 1.87 4.59
N GLY A 216 0.74 2.30 4.54
CA GLY A 216 1.25 3.38 5.39
C GLY A 216 0.63 4.74 5.06
N TYR A 217 0.38 5.02 3.78
CA TYR A 217 -0.39 6.20 3.36
C TYR A 217 -1.81 6.16 3.91
N GLU A 218 -2.46 5.01 3.80
CA GLU A 218 -3.84 4.80 4.27
C GLU A 218 -3.98 5.11 5.76
N ILE A 219 -3.03 4.62 6.57
CA ILE A 219 -2.95 4.96 7.99
C ILE A 219 -2.72 6.46 8.20
N GLY A 220 -1.76 7.03 7.48
CA GLY A 220 -1.50 8.48 7.53
C GLY A 220 -2.73 9.29 7.15
N TYR A 221 -3.47 8.87 6.12
CA TYR A 221 -4.73 9.50 5.72
C TYR A 221 -5.78 9.36 6.83
N PHE A 222 -5.93 8.17 7.38
CA PHE A 222 -6.89 7.89 8.44
C PHE A 222 -6.71 8.83 9.63
N ILE A 223 -5.53 8.90 10.22
CA ILE A 223 -5.27 9.73 11.41
C ILE A 223 -5.27 11.25 11.12
N ASN A 224 -4.97 11.67 9.89
CA ASN A 224 -4.89 13.09 9.55
C ASN A 224 -6.19 13.65 8.95
N ARG A 225 -7.11 12.82 8.46
CA ARG A 225 -8.28 13.32 7.73
C ARG A 225 -9.59 12.58 7.99
N LEU A 226 -9.53 11.29 8.31
CA LEU A 226 -10.73 10.46 8.36
C LEU A 226 -11.20 10.17 9.79
N GLN A 227 -10.29 9.91 10.72
CA GLN A 227 -10.61 9.58 12.10
C GLN A 227 -11.57 10.64 12.72
N GLY A 228 -12.69 10.19 13.24
CA GLY A 228 -13.75 11.06 13.75
C GLY A 228 -14.67 11.67 12.68
N ASN A 229 -14.46 11.37 11.40
CA ASN A 229 -15.26 11.84 10.27
C ASN A 229 -15.82 10.66 9.46
N ASN A 230 -16.72 10.94 8.52
CA ASN A 230 -17.24 9.96 7.57
C ASN A 230 -17.19 10.52 6.16
N LEU A 231 -16.76 9.68 5.21
CA LEU A 231 -16.72 9.99 3.78
C LEU A 231 -17.59 8.99 2.99
N PHE A 232 -18.69 8.55 3.59
CA PHE A 232 -19.56 7.58 2.93
C PHE A 232 -20.15 8.11 1.63
N PRO A 233 -20.26 7.27 0.58
CA PRO A 233 -21.04 7.57 -0.60
C PRO A 233 -22.49 7.89 -0.26
N GLU A 234 -23.14 8.72 -1.08
CA GLU A 234 -24.52 9.20 -0.82
C GLU A 234 -25.55 8.06 -0.77
N ASP A 235 -25.30 6.96 -1.49
CA ASP A 235 -26.19 5.78 -1.56
C ASP A 235 -25.90 4.75 -0.46
N TYR A 236 -24.91 4.98 0.39
CA TYR A 236 -24.58 4.08 1.48
C TYR A 236 -25.47 4.32 2.68
N ILE A 237 -25.99 3.24 3.27
CA ILE A 237 -26.81 3.28 4.49
C ILE A 237 -25.95 2.74 5.63
N PRO A 238 -25.50 3.61 6.55
CA PRO A 238 -24.70 3.20 7.70
C PRO A 238 -25.44 2.24 8.63
N ASP A 239 -24.70 1.32 9.22
CA ASP A 239 -25.18 0.40 10.26
C ASP A 239 -24.68 0.78 11.67
N ASN A 240 -24.93 -0.10 12.65
CA ASN A 240 -24.51 0.15 14.04
C ASN A 240 -22.99 0.19 14.23
N ILE A 241 -22.22 -0.51 13.39
CA ILE A 241 -20.77 -0.53 13.47
C ILE A 241 -20.20 0.80 12.99
N ASP A 242 -20.84 1.45 12.01
CA ASP A 242 -20.42 2.76 11.52
C ASP A 242 -20.57 3.89 12.53
N ALA A 243 -21.39 3.68 13.55
CA ALA A 243 -21.56 4.61 14.66
C ALA A 243 -20.52 4.44 15.79
N VAL A 244 -19.69 3.40 15.72
CA VAL A 244 -18.62 3.15 16.70
C VAL A 244 -17.53 4.20 16.55
N ASP A 245 -16.97 4.65 17.67
CA ASP A 245 -15.78 5.49 17.70
C ASP A 245 -14.61 4.81 16.98
N ASP A 246 -13.86 5.57 16.18
CA ASP A 246 -12.75 5.06 15.38
C ASP A 246 -11.37 5.56 15.83
N HIS A 247 -11.28 6.18 17.01
CA HIS A 247 -9.98 6.58 17.56
C HIS A 247 -9.12 5.35 17.87
N ILE A 248 -7.84 5.45 17.50
CA ILE A 248 -6.87 4.37 17.69
C ILE A 248 -5.82 4.74 18.72
N MET A 249 -5.22 3.72 19.33
CA MET A 249 -4.16 3.86 20.32
C MET A 249 -2.87 4.44 19.70
N ALA A 250 -2.50 3.98 18.51
CA ALA A 250 -1.22 4.29 17.90
C ALA A 250 -1.18 3.97 16.40
N ALA A 251 -0.34 4.67 15.64
CA ALA A 251 -0.16 4.50 14.20
C ALA A 251 1.31 4.25 13.85
N ALA A 252 1.61 3.14 13.18
CA ALA A 252 2.94 2.84 12.67
C ALA A 252 2.94 2.79 11.14
N MET A 253 3.89 3.46 10.52
CA MET A 253 4.00 3.60 9.07
C MET A 253 5.43 3.27 8.62
N ILE A 254 5.56 2.27 7.77
CA ILE A 254 6.84 1.75 7.30
C ILE A 254 6.98 2.09 5.81
N TYR A 255 8.06 2.78 5.45
CA TYR A 255 8.31 3.36 4.13
C TYR A 255 7.03 3.95 3.47
N PRO A 256 6.28 4.80 4.22
CA PRO A 256 4.97 5.24 3.76
C PRO A 256 5.07 6.27 2.65
N ALA A 257 4.14 6.23 1.70
CA ALA A 257 4.01 7.25 0.67
C ALA A 257 3.14 8.43 1.15
N LEU A 258 3.60 9.23 2.12
CA LEU A 258 2.81 10.29 2.79
C LEU A 258 2.46 11.50 1.90
N SER A 259 2.88 11.46 0.65
CA SER A 259 2.55 12.39 -0.43
C SER A 259 2.68 11.67 -1.76
N PHE A 260 1.99 12.14 -2.78
CA PHE A 260 2.11 11.59 -4.14
C PHE A 260 2.94 12.46 -5.08
N ASN A 261 3.60 13.51 -4.54
CA ASN A 261 4.40 14.43 -5.34
C ASN A 261 5.58 13.73 -6.05
N SER A 262 6.16 12.70 -5.43
CA SER A 262 7.20 11.86 -6.04
C SER A 262 6.67 10.51 -6.55
N ASN A 263 5.38 10.26 -6.44
CA ASN A 263 4.74 9.03 -6.92
C ASN A 263 3.36 9.33 -7.53
N VAL A 264 3.34 10.22 -8.52
CA VAL A 264 2.14 10.59 -9.30
C VAL A 264 1.33 9.37 -9.78
N PRO A 265 1.96 8.23 -10.15
CA PRO A 265 1.23 7.02 -10.48
C PRO A 265 0.20 6.53 -9.47
N MET A 266 0.40 6.79 -8.19
CA MET A 266 -0.59 6.42 -7.18
C MET A 266 -1.92 7.16 -7.36
N LEU A 267 -1.93 8.33 -8.00
CA LEU A 267 -3.17 9.03 -8.34
C LEU A 267 -4.05 8.21 -9.30
N PHE A 268 -3.45 7.56 -10.31
CA PHE A 268 -4.19 6.71 -11.26
C PHE A 268 -4.80 5.47 -10.61
N ALA A 269 -4.32 5.06 -9.46
CA ALA A 269 -4.91 3.96 -8.72
C ALA A 269 -6.10 4.39 -7.85
N LEU A 270 -6.24 5.69 -7.58
CA LEU A 270 -7.23 6.24 -6.66
C LEU A 270 -8.23 7.20 -7.28
N PHE A 271 -7.95 7.73 -8.47
CA PHE A 271 -8.77 8.74 -9.12
C PHE A 271 -9.01 8.40 -10.59
N ASP A 272 -10.05 9.00 -11.16
CA ASP A 272 -10.36 8.87 -12.57
C ASP A 272 -9.19 9.32 -13.46
N ASP A 273 -8.93 8.58 -14.51
CA ASP A 273 -7.84 8.83 -15.45
C ASP A 273 -7.90 10.24 -16.07
N ASP A 274 -9.09 10.74 -16.40
CA ASP A 274 -9.27 12.06 -17.01
C ASP A 274 -8.93 13.18 -16.02
N ASP A 275 -9.25 12.99 -14.74
CA ASP A 275 -8.89 13.92 -13.66
C ASP A 275 -7.36 13.97 -13.46
N VAL A 276 -6.70 12.81 -13.46
CA VAL A 276 -5.24 12.77 -13.29
C VAL A 276 -4.50 13.32 -14.52
N ARG A 277 -5.04 13.15 -15.73
CA ARG A 277 -4.48 13.72 -16.97
C ARG A 277 -4.62 15.24 -17.05
N ASN A 278 -5.66 15.80 -16.45
CA ASN A 278 -5.85 17.24 -16.42
C ASN A 278 -4.82 17.86 -15.47
N GLU A 279 -3.95 18.74 -15.96
CA GLU A 279 -2.84 19.33 -15.19
C GLU A 279 -3.33 20.13 -13.97
N GLU A 280 -4.43 20.88 -14.10
CA GLU A 280 -4.96 21.70 -13.00
C GLU A 280 -5.57 20.79 -11.93
N THR A 281 -6.41 19.82 -12.33
CA THR A 281 -7.01 18.85 -11.42
C THR A 281 -5.93 18.02 -10.71
N ARG A 282 -4.94 17.54 -11.46
CA ARG A 282 -3.82 16.79 -10.88
C ARG A 282 -3.05 17.58 -9.82
N LYS A 283 -2.77 18.85 -10.04
CA LYS A 283 -2.12 19.72 -9.05
C LYS A 283 -2.94 19.86 -7.77
N GLU A 284 -4.26 20.00 -7.90
CA GLU A 284 -5.16 20.05 -6.75
C GLU A 284 -5.20 18.69 -6.02
N LEU A 285 -5.25 17.57 -6.74
CA LEU A 285 -5.19 16.23 -6.15
C LEU A 285 -3.87 16.01 -5.39
N LEU A 286 -2.73 16.35 -5.99
CA LEU A 286 -1.42 16.23 -5.32
C LEU A 286 -1.38 17.04 -4.02
N LYS A 287 -1.91 18.25 -4.03
CA LYS A 287 -1.99 19.09 -2.84
C LYS A 287 -2.95 18.53 -1.79
N GLN A 288 -4.10 18.02 -2.22
CA GLN A 288 -5.12 17.41 -1.37
C GLN A 288 -4.61 16.12 -0.71
N MET A 289 -3.82 15.35 -1.44
CA MET A 289 -3.30 14.07 -0.97
C MET A 289 -1.93 14.18 -0.26
N ASP A 290 -1.41 15.37 -0.07
CA ASP A 290 -0.16 15.62 0.68
C ASP A 290 -0.46 15.78 2.17
N LEU A 291 -0.24 14.70 2.92
CA LEU A 291 -0.65 14.58 4.32
C LEU A 291 0.04 15.55 5.27
N LYS A 292 1.21 16.10 4.91
CA LYS A 292 1.85 17.14 5.74
C LYS A 292 0.99 18.38 5.95
N ASN A 293 -0.01 18.60 5.09
CA ASN A 293 -0.94 19.73 5.17
C ASN A 293 -2.03 19.54 6.26
N TYR A 294 -2.13 18.34 6.84
CA TYR A 294 -3.23 17.96 7.74
C TYR A 294 -2.76 17.43 9.10
N VAL A 295 -1.49 17.54 9.41
CA VAL A 295 -0.87 16.98 10.63
C VAL A 295 -1.52 17.46 11.94
N GLU A 296 -2.21 18.58 11.94
CA GLU A 296 -2.91 19.12 13.11
C GLU A 296 -3.98 18.17 13.66
N TYR A 297 -4.58 17.36 12.80
CA TYR A 297 -5.63 16.42 13.20
C TYR A 297 -5.08 15.18 13.91
N SER A 298 -3.82 14.81 13.67
CA SER A 298 -3.18 13.63 14.27
C SER A 298 -2.26 13.95 15.46
N LYS A 299 -2.32 15.17 15.99
CA LYS A 299 -1.38 15.65 17.03
C LYS A 299 -1.37 14.81 18.30
N ASP A 300 -2.50 14.20 18.65
CA ASP A 300 -2.68 13.42 19.87
C ASP A 300 -2.51 11.90 19.65
N THR A 301 -2.25 11.47 18.41
CA THR A 301 -2.01 10.06 18.08
C THR A 301 -0.51 9.78 18.05
N PRO A 302 0.03 8.90 18.92
CA PRO A 302 1.43 8.47 18.85
C PRO A 302 1.75 7.83 17.49
N GLN A 303 2.88 8.22 16.89
CA GLN A 303 3.26 7.75 15.56
C GLN A 303 4.66 7.13 15.56
N PHE A 304 4.78 5.97 14.90
CA PHE A 304 6.07 5.37 14.58
C PHE A 304 6.27 5.41 13.06
N ILE A 305 7.38 6.00 12.60
CA ILE A 305 7.67 6.11 11.18
C ILE A 305 9.06 5.60 10.88
N ALA A 306 9.15 4.53 10.08
CA ALA A 306 10.42 4.03 9.55
C ALA A 306 10.50 4.33 8.04
N TRP A 307 11.59 4.96 7.61
CA TRP A 307 11.78 5.34 6.21
C TRP A 307 13.25 5.19 5.78
N SER A 308 13.48 5.08 4.48
CA SER A 308 14.82 4.89 3.94
C SER A 308 15.38 6.14 3.26
N THR A 309 16.69 6.35 3.42
CA THR A 309 17.42 7.42 2.72
C THR A 309 17.71 7.11 1.26
N LYS A 310 17.32 5.92 0.76
CA LYS A 310 17.59 5.45 -0.61
C LYS A 310 16.35 4.79 -1.22
N ASP A 311 15.17 5.21 -0.81
CA ASP A 311 13.92 4.71 -1.36
C ASP A 311 13.75 5.16 -2.82
N SER A 312 13.59 4.21 -3.75
CA SER A 312 13.43 4.50 -5.18
C SER A 312 11.97 4.63 -5.62
N MET A 313 11.02 4.26 -4.75
CA MET A 313 9.58 4.26 -5.06
C MET A 313 8.86 5.44 -4.41
N VAL A 314 9.29 5.84 -3.23
CA VAL A 314 8.74 6.95 -2.46
C VAL A 314 9.82 8.00 -2.27
N GLY A 315 9.53 9.25 -2.57
CA GLY A 315 10.49 10.34 -2.48
C GLY A 315 11.11 10.48 -1.10
N VAL A 316 12.43 10.39 -1.05
CA VAL A 316 13.21 10.46 0.21
C VAL A 316 13.07 11.79 0.97
N THR A 317 12.43 12.79 0.39
CA THR A 317 12.19 14.10 1.01
C THR A 317 10.80 14.24 1.61
N GLU A 318 9.84 13.43 1.20
CA GLU A 318 8.43 13.58 1.56
C GLU A 318 8.13 13.12 2.98
N THR A 319 8.56 11.93 3.35
CA THR A 319 8.41 11.44 4.72
C THR A 319 9.11 12.36 5.75
N PRO A 320 10.36 12.81 5.54
CA PRO A 320 10.95 13.82 6.41
C PRO A 320 10.20 15.16 6.46
N ALA A 321 9.59 15.58 5.36
CA ALA A 321 8.78 16.80 5.34
C ALA A 321 7.51 16.66 6.19
N TYR A 322 6.82 15.52 6.10
CA TYR A 322 5.69 15.19 6.97
C TYR A 322 6.12 15.16 8.46
N ILE A 323 7.18 14.42 8.78
CA ILE A 323 7.71 14.29 10.16
C ILE A 323 8.04 15.68 10.73
N LYS A 324 8.69 16.54 9.93
CA LYS A 324 9.01 17.91 10.33
C LYS A 324 7.75 18.73 10.61
N ALA A 325 6.75 18.64 9.75
CA ALA A 325 5.48 19.36 9.92
C ALA A 325 4.78 18.90 11.22
N ALA A 326 4.69 17.59 11.44
CA ALA A 326 4.05 17.00 12.61
C ALA A 326 4.82 17.36 13.92
N LYS A 327 6.13 17.25 13.94
CA LYS A 327 6.95 17.65 15.10
C LYS A 327 6.80 19.15 15.45
N ASN A 328 6.52 20.01 14.47
CA ASN A 328 6.30 21.43 14.70
C ASN A 328 5.02 21.72 15.50
N ILE A 329 4.03 20.85 15.42
CA ILE A 329 2.78 20.94 16.20
C ILE A 329 2.78 20.05 17.45
N ARG A 330 3.94 19.51 17.82
CA ARG A 330 4.17 18.66 18.98
C ARG A 330 3.53 17.27 18.90
N SER A 331 3.36 16.72 17.70
CA SER A 331 3.00 15.30 17.56
C SER A 331 4.09 14.42 18.15
N ASP A 332 3.67 13.37 18.83
CA ASP A 332 4.57 12.32 19.33
C ASP A 332 4.98 11.41 18.17
N ILE A 333 6.20 11.57 17.67
CA ILE A 333 6.72 10.77 16.56
C ILE A 333 8.05 10.13 16.92
N THR A 334 8.07 8.81 16.94
CA THR A 334 9.28 8.01 16.93
C THR A 334 9.69 7.72 15.50
N GLU A 335 10.89 8.18 15.14
CA GLU A 335 11.43 8.11 13.78
C GLU A 335 12.60 7.11 13.70
N VAL A 336 12.52 6.19 12.73
CA VAL A 336 13.61 5.25 12.40
C VAL A 336 14.11 5.52 10.98
N VAL A 337 15.35 5.99 10.88
CA VAL A 337 15.99 6.26 9.58
C VAL A 337 16.82 5.05 9.16
N VAL A 338 16.38 4.36 8.14
CA VAL A 338 17.07 3.22 7.54
C VAL A 338 18.02 3.71 6.45
N LYS A 339 19.29 3.33 6.54
CA LYS A 339 20.31 3.80 5.59
C LYS A 339 20.62 2.76 4.52
N GLY A 340 20.59 3.19 3.26
CA GLY A 340 21.12 2.41 2.15
C GLY A 340 20.24 1.27 1.67
N GLN A 341 19.08 1.08 2.26
CA GLN A 341 18.06 0.13 1.78
C GLN A 341 17.15 0.80 0.75
N ASP A 342 16.57 0.01 -0.13
CA ASP A 342 15.55 0.49 -1.05
C ASP A 342 14.16 0.34 -0.43
N HIS A 343 13.11 0.71 -1.16
CA HIS A 343 11.71 0.48 -0.80
C HIS A 343 11.45 -0.99 -0.46
N GLY A 344 10.59 -1.25 0.53
CA GLY A 344 10.29 -2.63 0.92
C GLY A 344 11.37 -3.29 1.79
N PHE A 345 12.14 -2.53 2.55
CA PHE A 345 13.14 -3.10 3.46
C PHE A 345 12.49 -4.01 4.53
N GLY A 346 13.21 -5.06 4.93
CA GLY A 346 12.71 -6.12 5.80
C GLY A 346 12.50 -5.71 7.26
N GLN A 347 11.85 -6.59 8.01
CA GLN A 347 11.50 -6.39 9.43
C GLN A 347 12.71 -6.16 10.32
N GLU A 348 13.87 -6.69 9.98
CA GLU A 348 15.14 -6.56 10.72
C GLU A 348 15.59 -5.10 10.90
N TYR A 349 15.09 -4.17 10.05
CA TYR A 349 15.45 -2.76 10.11
C TYR A 349 14.56 -1.92 11.03
N TYR A 350 13.35 -2.38 11.35
CA TYR A 350 12.40 -1.57 12.13
C TYR A 350 11.71 -2.31 13.28
N MET A 351 11.44 -3.61 13.16
CA MET A 351 10.55 -4.35 14.07
C MET A 351 11.00 -4.27 15.53
N LYS A 352 12.31 -4.38 15.81
CA LYS A 352 12.82 -4.24 17.17
C LYS A 352 12.47 -2.88 17.79
N ASN A 353 12.66 -1.79 17.02
CA ASN A 353 12.38 -0.44 17.48
C ASN A 353 10.87 -0.21 17.62
N TYR A 354 10.09 -0.77 16.71
CA TYR A 354 8.64 -0.75 16.76
C TYR A 354 8.11 -1.42 18.04
N MET A 355 8.61 -2.61 18.38
CA MET A 355 8.18 -3.33 19.58
C MET A 355 8.55 -2.60 20.88
N ILE A 356 9.70 -1.93 20.94
CA ILE A 356 10.08 -1.09 22.07
C ILE A 356 9.11 0.09 22.19
N TRP A 357 8.90 0.81 21.09
CA TRP A 357 7.99 1.94 21.06
C TRP A 357 6.55 1.55 21.42
N LEU A 358 6.07 0.43 20.89
CA LEU A 358 4.70 -0.02 21.18
C LEU A 358 4.51 -0.33 22.67
N LYS A 359 5.52 -0.94 23.33
CA LYS A 359 5.50 -1.17 24.78
C LYS A 359 5.41 0.14 25.57
N GLU A 360 6.17 1.15 25.17
CA GLU A 360 6.10 2.49 25.78
C GLU A 360 4.70 3.10 25.63
N VAL A 361 4.07 2.97 24.46
CA VAL A 361 2.72 3.48 24.20
C VAL A 361 1.66 2.79 25.06
N ILE A 362 1.76 1.48 25.26
CA ILE A 362 0.81 0.72 26.09
C ILE A 362 1.13 0.80 27.59
N GLY A 363 2.24 1.42 27.98
CA GLY A 363 2.63 1.61 29.38
C GLY A 363 3.30 0.40 30.04
N GLU A 364 4.01 -0.42 29.26
CA GLU A 364 4.81 -1.58 29.69
C GLU A 364 6.31 -1.32 29.72
#